data_770e44c0c795c1b856cece7e822302f1
#
_entry.id   770e44c0c795c1b856cece7e822302f1
#
_cell.length_a   1.000
_cell.length_b   1.000
_cell.length_c   1.000
_cell.angle_alpha   90.00
_cell.angle_beta   90.00
_cell.angle_gamma   90.00
#
_symmetry.space_group_name_H-M   'P 1'
#
loop_
_entity.id
_entity.type
_entity.pdbx_description
1 polymer ?
#
loop_
_entity_poly.entity_id
_entity_poly.type
_entity_poly.pdbx_seq_one_letter_code
_entity_poly.pdbx_strand_id
1 'polypeptide(L)'
;LALAIHRSGQKDAPVLFVNPGGPGGTVVSALPYYAALGLGESVVKAYDIVALDPRGVGASTPVFCMTDQERDQRNAGEDTDTADDNPQSAIAEVKEDSRSLADGCRSHSGSLFEHIDTVSAARDFDMVRAVLGQETLNLLGYSYGTFLGATYAGLFPERVGRFVLDGALDPTLSVNEVSALQMRGLDASLQHWISDCA
;
A
#
# COMPACT_ATOMS: atom_id res chain seq x y z
N LEU A 1 7.02 10.78 -9.81
CA LEU A 1 6.31 10.59 -8.54
C LEU A 1 5.43 11.81 -8.26
N ALA A 2 4.21 11.57 -7.78
CA ALA A 2 3.29 12.61 -7.34
C ALA A 2 3.25 12.66 -5.81
N LEU A 3 3.29 13.87 -5.29
CA LEU A 3 3.14 14.12 -3.87
C LEU A 3 2.26 15.34 -3.62
N ALA A 4 1.59 15.35 -2.47
CA ALA A 4 0.88 16.49 -1.94
C ALA A 4 1.31 16.73 -0.49
N ILE A 5 1.28 17.99 -0.06
CA ILE A 5 1.69 18.37 1.30
C ILE A 5 0.59 19.21 1.94
N HIS A 6 0.11 18.77 3.09
CA HIS A 6 -0.65 19.63 3.98
C HIS A 6 0.28 20.30 4.96
N ARG A 7 0.36 21.63 4.90
CA ARG A 7 1.27 22.43 5.75
C ARG A 7 0.63 22.67 7.12
N SER A 8 1.38 22.42 8.16
CA SER A 8 0.98 22.72 9.56
C SER A 8 0.85 24.20 9.85
N GLY A 9 1.47 25.05 9.02
CA GLY A 9 1.61 26.47 9.24
C GLY A 9 2.76 26.86 10.19
N GLN A 10 3.45 25.90 10.76
CA GLN A 10 4.63 26.16 11.59
C GLN A 10 5.89 26.33 10.71
N LYS A 11 6.75 27.24 11.14
CA LYS A 11 8.07 27.38 10.53
C LYS A 11 8.92 26.14 10.88
N ASP A 12 9.59 25.58 9.89
CA ASP A 12 10.50 24.44 10.06
C ASP A 12 9.84 23.20 10.69
N ALA A 13 8.52 23.00 10.43
CA ALA A 13 7.82 21.82 10.91
C ALA A 13 8.46 20.52 10.36
N PRO A 14 8.61 19.49 11.19
CA PRO A 14 9.06 18.19 10.70
C PRO A 14 8.03 17.61 9.72
N VAL A 15 8.51 16.82 8.79
CA VAL A 15 7.66 16.12 7.80
C VAL A 15 7.22 14.77 8.36
N LEU A 16 5.92 14.44 8.17
CA LEU A 16 5.36 13.12 8.43
C LEU A 16 4.80 12.55 7.14
N PHE A 17 5.38 11.47 6.65
CA PHE A 17 4.81 10.69 5.57
C PHE A 17 3.68 9.81 6.09
N VAL A 18 2.60 9.70 5.32
CA VAL A 18 1.48 8.80 5.61
C VAL A 18 1.34 7.79 4.47
N ASN A 19 1.21 6.51 4.82
CA ASN A 19 0.91 5.45 3.86
C ASN A 19 -0.20 4.55 4.41
N PRO A 20 -1.41 4.53 3.79
CA PRO A 20 -2.56 3.76 4.27
C PRO A 20 -2.46 2.26 3.99
N GLY A 21 -1.51 1.84 3.17
CA GLY A 21 -1.35 0.44 2.81
C GLY A 21 -1.92 0.11 1.43
N GLY A 22 -2.56 -1.00 1.33
CA GLY A 22 -2.99 -1.67 0.11
C GLY A 22 -2.18 -2.95 -0.12
N PRO A 23 -1.13 -2.97 -0.96
CA PRO A 23 -0.54 -1.92 -1.82
C PRO A 23 -1.48 -1.43 -2.92
N GLY A 24 -1.15 -0.28 -3.51
CA GLY A 24 -1.88 0.27 -4.66
C GLY A 24 -2.90 1.37 -4.31
N GLY A 25 -3.11 1.67 -3.03
CA GLY A 25 -3.93 2.80 -2.61
C GLY A 25 -3.27 4.15 -2.90
N THR A 26 -4.03 5.10 -3.49
CA THR A 26 -3.57 6.47 -3.66
C THR A 26 -3.61 7.22 -2.33
N VAL A 27 -2.54 7.94 -2.03
CA VAL A 27 -2.40 8.73 -0.80
C VAL A 27 -2.65 10.21 -1.08
N VAL A 28 -2.24 10.67 -2.27
CA VAL A 28 -2.38 12.06 -2.69
C VAL A 28 -3.84 12.51 -2.67
N SER A 29 -4.76 11.70 -3.22
CA SER A 29 -6.19 12.00 -3.23
C SER A 29 -6.83 11.87 -1.84
N ALA A 30 -6.27 11.06 -0.94
CA ALA A 30 -6.77 10.86 0.41
C ALA A 30 -6.22 11.89 1.44
N LEU A 31 -5.25 12.71 1.06
CA LEU A 31 -4.63 13.69 1.96
C LEU A 31 -5.63 14.63 2.65
N PRO A 32 -6.67 15.17 1.98
CA PRO A 32 -7.66 16.01 2.65
C PRO A 32 -8.39 15.29 3.80
N TYR A 33 -8.67 14.00 3.64
CA TYR A 33 -9.27 13.19 4.69
C TYR A 33 -8.32 13.02 5.88
N TYR A 34 -7.05 12.67 5.64
CA TYR A 34 -6.06 12.53 6.71
C TYR A 34 -5.85 13.83 7.47
N ALA A 35 -5.78 14.96 6.76
CA ALA A 35 -5.60 16.27 7.38
C ALA A 35 -6.83 16.72 8.20
N ALA A 36 -8.05 16.36 7.76
CA ALA A 36 -9.27 16.82 8.41
C ALA A 36 -9.77 15.87 9.52
N LEU A 37 -9.71 14.56 9.32
CA LEU A 37 -10.38 13.56 10.16
C LEU A 37 -9.52 12.36 10.54
N GLY A 38 -8.54 11.98 9.71
CA GLY A 38 -7.76 10.75 9.88
C GLY A 38 -6.62 10.90 10.89
N LEU A 39 -6.12 12.11 11.10
CA LEU A 39 -5.06 12.43 12.05
C LEU A 39 -5.60 13.38 13.11
N GLY A 40 -5.21 13.21 14.37
CA GLY A 40 -5.61 14.14 15.43
C GLY A 40 -5.06 15.56 15.19
N GLU A 41 -5.80 16.58 15.64
CA GLU A 41 -5.44 17.99 15.48
C GLU A 41 -4.01 18.31 15.94
N SER A 42 -3.54 17.66 17.01
CA SER A 42 -2.19 17.83 17.53
C SER A 42 -1.11 17.38 16.53
N VAL A 43 -1.35 16.31 15.78
CA VAL A 43 -0.43 15.80 14.76
C VAL A 43 -0.40 16.75 13.56
N VAL A 44 -1.58 17.14 13.07
CA VAL A 44 -1.70 18.04 11.90
C VAL A 44 -1.08 19.42 12.17
N LYS A 45 -1.13 19.88 13.42
CA LYS A 45 -0.47 21.13 13.84
C LYS A 45 1.03 20.97 14.04
N ALA A 46 1.51 19.77 14.36
CA ALA A 46 2.93 19.54 14.68
C ALA A 46 3.79 19.17 13.46
N TYR A 47 3.17 18.63 12.40
CA TYR A 47 3.87 18.10 11.21
C TYR A 47 3.32 18.65 9.91
N ASP A 48 4.19 18.86 8.95
CA ASP A 48 3.79 18.95 7.55
C ASP A 48 3.49 17.51 7.06
N ILE A 49 2.25 17.23 6.71
CA ILE A 49 1.82 15.89 6.31
C ILE A 49 2.09 15.69 4.83
N VAL A 50 2.88 14.69 4.48
CA VAL A 50 3.23 14.34 3.11
C VAL A 50 2.51 13.08 2.68
N ALA A 51 1.69 13.22 1.65
CA ALA A 51 1.11 12.12 0.89
C ALA A 51 1.98 11.91 -0.36
N LEU A 52 2.52 10.71 -0.52
CA LEU A 52 3.30 10.30 -1.70
C LEU A 52 2.63 9.10 -2.34
N ASP A 53 2.14 9.24 -3.57
CA ASP A 53 1.71 8.08 -4.34
C ASP A 53 2.95 7.28 -4.78
N PRO A 54 3.06 6.00 -4.39
CA PRO A 54 4.17 5.17 -4.81
C PRO A 54 4.23 5.04 -6.34
N ARG A 55 5.38 4.62 -6.87
CA ARG A 55 5.51 4.27 -8.28
C ARG A 55 4.46 3.24 -8.68
N GLY A 56 3.88 3.37 -9.85
CA GLY A 56 2.81 2.50 -10.34
C GLY A 56 1.41 2.84 -9.81
N VAL A 57 1.25 3.86 -8.95
CA VAL A 57 0.00 4.13 -8.23
C VAL A 57 -0.47 5.57 -8.46
N GLY A 58 -1.78 5.73 -8.58
CA GLY A 58 -2.50 6.99 -8.48
C GLY A 58 -2.01 8.07 -9.45
N ALA A 59 -1.66 9.23 -8.91
CA ALA A 59 -1.14 10.37 -9.68
C ALA A 59 0.36 10.27 -10.01
N SER A 60 1.12 9.36 -9.38
CA SER A 60 2.41 8.88 -9.92
C SER A 60 2.16 8.12 -11.22
N THR A 61 3.21 7.92 -12.05
CA THR A 61 3.02 7.15 -13.29
C THR A 61 2.37 5.80 -12.97
N PRO A 62 1.09 5.58 -13.30
CA PRO A 62 0.37 4.38 -12.90
C PRO A 62 0.74 3.17 -13.76
N VAL A 63 0.61 1.98 -13.20
CA VAL A 63 0.67 0.73 -13.96
C VAL A 63 -0.70 0.42 -14.52
N PHE A 64 -0.75 0.19 -15.83
CA PHE A 64 -1.92 -0.32 -16.54
C PHE A 64 -1.66 -1.76 -16.98
N CYS A 65 -2.63 -2.63 -16.78
CA CYS A 65 -2.53 -4.03 -17.15
C CYS A 65 -3.55 -4.42 -18.24
N MET A 66 -4.50 -3.54 -18.51
CA MET A 66 -5.56 -3.72 -19.48
C MET A 66 -6.21 -2.38 -19.83
N THR A 67 -6.93 -2.34 -20.93
CA THR A 67 -7.79 -1.20 -21.29
C THR A 67 -9.03 -1.13 -20.39
N ASP A 68 -9.70 0.00 -20.38
CA ASP A 68 -10.97 0.15 -19.65
C ASP A 68 -12.02 -0.85 -20.13
N GLN A 69 -12.08 -1.10 -21.43
CA GLN A 69 -13.02 -2.07 -22.03
C GLN A 69 -12.73 -3.50 -21.57
N GLU A 70 -11.47 -3.91 -21.53
CA GLU A 70 -11.06 -5.24 -21.03
C GLU A 70 -11.38 -5.41 -19.55
N ARG A 71 -11.15 -4.36 -18.76
CA ARG A 71 -11.50 -4.34 -17.34
C ARG A 71 -13.00 -4.48 -17.11
N ASP A 72 -13.81 -3.74 -17.89
CA ASP A 72 -15.26 -3.80 -17.77
C ASP A 72 -15.80 -5.16 -18.19
N GLN A 73 -15.21 -5.77 -19.24
CA GLN A 73 -15.55 -7.14 -19.66
C GLN A 73 -15.18 -8.18 -18.60
N ARG A 74 -14.00 -8.05 -17.98
CA ARG A 74 -13.56 -8.93 -16.89
C ARG A 74 -14.51 -8.85 -15.70
N ASN A 75 -14.82 -7.64 -15.25
CA ASN A 75 -15.74 -7.43 -14.11
C ASN A 75 -17.15 -7.94 -14.39
N ALA A 76 -17.63 -7.84 -15.64
CA ALA A 76 -18.94 -8.37 -16.03
C ALA A 76 -18.98 -9.90 -16.16
N GLY A 77 -17.82 -10.55 -16.29
CA GLY A 77 -17.70 -12.02 -16.41
C GLY A 77 -17.54 -12.74 -15.08
N GLU A 78 -17.27 -12.02 -13.98
CA GLU A 78 -17.03 -12.62 -12.66
C GLU A 78 -18.29 -13.20 -11.97
N ASP A 79 -19.48 -12.86 -12.47
CA ASP A 79 -20.76 -13.36 -11.92
C ASP A 79 -21.22 -14.70 -12.51
N THR A 80 -20.40 -15.41 -13.28
CA THR A 80 -20.75 -16.75 -13.72
C THR A 80 -20.43 -17.75 -12.61
N ASP A 81 -21.44 -18.11 -11.84
CA ASP A 81 -21.51 -19.20 -10.83
C ASP A 81 -21.26 -20.59 -11.44
N THR A 82 -20.28 -20.71 -12.32
CA THR A 82 -19.81 -21.97 -12.89
C THR A 82 -18.48 -22.40 -12.28
N ALA A 83 -18.35 -22.24 -10.94
CA ALA A 83 -17.24 -22.84 -10.25
C ALA A 83 -17.32 -24.38 -10.44
N ASP A 84 -16.45 -24.88 -11.32
CA ASP A 84 -16.18 -26.32 -11.35
C ASP A 84 -15.71 -26.72 -9.94
N ASP A 85 -16.43 -27.67 -9.29
CA ASP A 85 -16.10 -28.18 -7.96
C ASP A 85 -14.73 -28.87 -7.91
N ASN A 86 -14.01 -28.93 -9.03
CA ASN A 86 -12.67 -29.52 -9.10
C ASN A 86 -11.57 -28.49 -8.73
N PRO A 87 -10.89 -28.64 -7.60
CA PRO A 87 -9.84 -27.72 -7.16
C PRO A 87 -8.67 -27.56 -8.17
N GLN A 88 -8.37 -28.60 -8.97
CA GLN A 88 -7.29 -28.55 -9.96
C GLN A 88 -7.63 -27.65 -11.14
N SER A 89 -8.88 -27.67 -11.63
CA SER A 89 -9.32 -26.78 -12.70
C SER A 89 -9.35 -25.33 -12.20
N ALA A 90 -9.86 -25.07 -11.02
CA ALA A 90 -9.85 -23.74 -10.41
C ALA A 90 -8.42 -23.16 -10.26
N ILE A 91 -7.46 -23.98 -9.82
CA ILE A 91 -6.05 -23.57 -9.72
C ILE A 91 -5.46 -23.30 -11.10
N ALA A 92 -5.80 -24.11 -12.12
CA ALA A 92 -5.29 -23.89 -13.47
C ALA A 92 -5.83 -22.58 -14.08
N GLU A 93 -7.10 -22.29 -13.88
CA GLU A 93 -7.76 -21.05 -14.31
C GLU A 93 -7.13 -19.82 -13.63
N VAL A 94 -6.95 -19.81 -12.31
CA VAL A 94 -6.29 -18.72 -11.57
C VAL A 94 -4.85 -18.50 -12.07
N LYS A 95 -4.12 -19.56 -12.40
CA LYS A 95 -2.77 -19.44 -12.94
C LYS A 95 -2.75 -18.82 -14.34
N GLU A 96 -3.69 -19.19 -15.20
CA GLU A 96 -3.78 -18.62 -16.55
C GLU A 96 -4.19 -17.15 -16.50
N ASP A 97 -5.17 -16.83 -15.69
CA ASP A 97 -5.60 -15.46 -15.40
C ASP A 97 -4.45 -14.58 -14.89
N SER A 98 -3.67 -15.11 -13.95
CA SER A 98 -2.52 -14.40 -13.41
C SER A 98 -1.42 -14.14 -14.46
N ARG A 99 -1.20 -15.11 -15.37
CA ARG A 99 -0.26 -14.93 -16.50
C ARG A 99 -0.76 -13.89 -17.48
N SER A 100 -2.02 -13.99 -17.90
CA SER A 100 -2.65 -13.04 -18.80
C SER A 100 -2.58 -11.62 -18.26
N LEU A 101 -2.88 -11.44 -16.97
CA LEU A 101 -2.77 -10.15 -16.28
C LEU A 101 -1.32 -9.63 -16.28
N ALA A 102 -0.34 -10.48 -15.96
CA ALA A 102 1.07 -10.10 -15.94
C ALA A 102 1.59 -9.70 -17.33
N ASP A 103 1.17 -10.42 -18.37
CA ASP A 103 1.53 -10.10 -19.76
C ASP A 103 0.85 -8.79 -20.23
N GLY A 104 -0.40 -8.55 -19.82
CA GLY A 104 -1.07 -7.29 -20.00
C GLY A 104 -0.32 -6.13 -19.32
N CYS A 105 0.10 -6.30 -18.07
CA CYS A 105 0.89 -5.29 -17.35
C CYS A 105 2.20 -4.96 -18.08
N ARG A 106 2.91 -5.96 -18.57
CA ARG A 106 4.15 -5.75 -19.35
C ARG A 106 3.90 -5.00 -20.65
N SER A 107 2.83 -5.35 -21.37
CA SER A 107 2.50 -4.74 -22.67
C SER A 107 2.06 -3.29 -22.54
N HIS A 108 1.27 -2.96 -21.52
CA HIS A 108 0.72 -1.61 -21.31
C HIS A 108 1.62 -0.68 -20.52
N SER A 109 2.46 -1.21 -19.62
CA SER A 109 3.29 -0.40 -18.71
C SER A 109 4.79 -0.54 -18.95
N GLY A 110 5.20 -1.45 -19.82
CA GLY A 110 6.61 -1.64 -20.20
C GLY A 110 7.50 -1.93 -18.98
N SER A 111 8.69 -1.36 -18.97
CA SER A 111 9.69 -1.60 -17.93
C SER A 111 9.28 -1.09 -16.53
N LEU A 112 8.32 -0.16 -16.43
CA LEU A 112 7.85 0.30 -15.14
C LEU A 112 7.31 -0.85 -14.28
N PHE A 113 6.60 -1.80 -14.91
CA PHE A 113 6.02 -2.95 -14.22
C PHE A 113 7.06 -3.81 -13.48
N GLU A 114 8.29 -3.87 -13.99
CA GLU A 114 9.38 -4.64 -13.38
C GLU A 114 9.99 -3.96 -12.14
N HIS A 115 9.58 -2.73 -11.84
CA HIS A 115 10.17 -1.88 -10.80
C HIS A 115 9.16 -1.35 -9.78
N ILE A 116 7.97 -1.96 -9.68
CA ILE A 116 6.93 -1.55 -8.71
C ILE A 116 7.04 -2.26 -7.36
N ASP A 117 8.17 -2.87 -7.09
CA ASP A 117 8.44 -3.59 -5.83
C ASP A 117 8.61 -2.65 -4.63
N THR A 118 8.46 -3.20 -3.42
CA THR A 118 8.54 -2.43 -2.17
C THR A 118 9.92 -1.84 -1.91
N VAL A 119 11.00 -2.51 -2.33
CA VAL A 119 12.38 -2.00 -2.18
C VAL A 119 12.56 -0.73 -3.02
N SER A 120 12.07 -0.76 -4.25
CA SER A 120 12.08 0.40 -5.15
C SER A 120 11.22 1.54 -4.60
N ALA A 121 10.03 1.23 -4.07
CA ALA A 121 9.18 2.22 -3.41
C ALA A 121 9.85 2.84 -2.17
N ALA A 122 10.50 2.04 -1.32
CA ALA A 122 11.23 2.54 -0.15
C ALA A 122 12.38 3.49 -0.54
N ARG A 123 13.07 3.22 -1.65
CA ARG A 123 14.08 4.13 -2.20
C ARG A 123 13.49 5.44 -2.71
N ASP A 124 12.28 5.41 -3.26
CA ASP A 124 11.55 6.62 -3.64
C ASP A 124 11.21 7.48 -2.43
N PHE A 125 10.78 6.86 -1.33
CA PHE A 125 10.52 7.57 -0.08
C PHE A 125 11.79 8.24 0.45
N ASP A 126 12.93 7.57 0.39
CA ASP A 126 14.21 8.16 0.79
C ASP A 126 14.63 9.31 -0.12
N MET A 127 14.44 9.18 -1.42
CA MET A 127 14.71 10.25 -2.37
C MET A 127 13.83 11.49 -2.06
N VAL A 128 12.53 11.30 -1.83
CA VAL A 128 11.61 12.41 -1.50
C VAL A 128 11.96 13.02 -0.15
N ARG A 129 12.32 12.21 0.86
CA ARG A 129 12.86 12.70 2.14
C ARG A 129 14.02 13.65 1.91
N ALA A 130 14.98 13.25 1.09
CA ALA A 130 16.18 14.06 0.80
C ALA A 130 15.82 15.36 0.04
N VAL A 131 14.92 15.30 -0.94
CA VAL A 131 14.42 16.49 -1.69
C VAL A 131 13.71 17.47 -0.75
N LEU A 132 13.01 16.97 0.26
CA LEU A 132 12.35 17.80 1.30
C LEU A 132 13.31 18.29 2.38
N GLY A 133 14.61 18.01 2.26
CA GLY A 133 15.64 18.47 3.21
C GLY A 133 15.58 17.81 4.58
N GLN A 134 14.93 16.64 4.71
CA GLN A 134 14.79 15.94 5.99
C GLN A 134 15.98 15.01 6.22
N GLU A 135 16.60 15.08 7.41
CA GLU A 135 17.68 14.13 7.80
C GLU A 135 17.15 12.72 8.00
N THR A 136 15.97 12.59 8.61
CA THR A 136 15.30 11.32 8.87
C THR A 136 13.89 11.31 8.29
N LEU A 137 13.38 10.13 7.97
CA LEU A 137 12.00 9.90 7.59
C LEU A 137 11.15 9.67 8.84
N ASN A 138 10.04 10.42 8.99
CA ASN A 138 8.96 10.05 9.91
C ASN A 138 7.83 9.43 9.10
N LEU A 139 7.28 8.31 9.56
CA LEU A 139 6.26 7.55 8.84
C LEU A 139 5.13 7.10 9.75
N LEU A 140 3.92 7.35 9.31
CA LEU A 140 2.72 6.66 9.79
C LEU A 140 2.28 5.69 8.71
N GLY A 141 2.49 4.41 8.94
CA GLY A 141 2.16 3.33 8.02
C GLY A 141 1.05 2.45 8.59
N TYR A 142 0.01 2.20 7.79
CA TYR A 142 -1.05 1.26 8.09
C TYR A 142 -0.94 0.04 7.19
N SER A 143 -1.22 -1.17 7.71
CA SER A 143 -1.28 -2.39 6.89
C SER A 143 0.00 -2.57 6.04
N TYR A 144 -0.08 -2.63 4.71
CA TYR A 144 1.10 -2.67 3.83
C TYR A 144 2.07 -1.50 4.05
N GLY A 145 1.60 -0.33 4.51
CA GLY A 145 2.48 0.78 4.87
C GLY A 145 3.46 0.41 5.98
N THR A 146 3.14 -0.58 6.82
CA THR A 146 4.05 -1.11 7.83
C THR A 146 5.15 -1.97 7.20
N PHE A 147 4.83 -2.75 6.18
CA PHE A 147 5.79 -3.53 5.40
C PHE A 147 6.77 -2.59 4.66
N LEU A 148 6.24 -1.52 4.05
CA LEU A 148 7.05 -0.47 3.43
C LEU A 148 7.99 0.19 4.46
N GLY A 149 7.47 0.54 5.64
CA GLY A 149 8.25 1.15 6.72
C GLY A 149 9.35 0.22 7.25
N ALA A 150 9.04 -1.06 7.46
CA ALA A 150 10.03 -2.06 7.87
C ALA A 150 11.12 -2.26 6.80
N THR A 151 10.72 -2.32 5.51
CA THR A 151 11.67 -2.39 4.38
C THR A 151 12.57 -1.16 4.33
N TYR A 152 11.99 0.04 4.50
CA TYR A 152 12.76 1.29 4.57
C TYR A 152 13.78 1.25 5.72
N ALA A 153 13.35 0.83 6.91
CA ALA A 153 14.23 0.76 8.08
C ALA A 153 15.40 -0.24 7.87
N GLY A 154 15.14 -1.34 7.19
CA GLY A 154 16.18 -2.30 6.82
C GLY A 154 17.19 -1.75 5.81
N LEU A 155 16.73 -0.93 4.85
CA LEU A 155 17.59 -0.34 3.82
C LEU A 155 18.37 0.89 4.31
N PHE A 156 17.76 1.69 5.18
CA PHE A 156 18.27 2.99 5.62
C PHE A 156 18.19 3.17 7.14
N PRO A 157 18.81 2.31 7.95
CA PRO A 157 18.65 2.34 9.42
C PRO A 157 19.04 3.70 10.03
N GLU A 158 20.04 4.38 9.48
CA GLU A 158 20.51 5.69 9.94
C GLU A 158 19.56 6.86 9.59
N ARG A 159 18.55 6.59 8.75
CA ARG A 159 17.60 7.61 8.28
C ARG A 159 16.19 7.40 8.83
N VAL A 160 16.03 6.47 9.76
CA VAL A 160 14.76 6.23 10.46
C VAL A 160 14.55 7.31 11.53
N GLY A 161 13.42 8.01 11.42
CA GLY A 161 12.96 8.95 12.42
C GLY A 161 11.91 8.32 13.36
N ARG A 162 10.73 8.91 13.40
CA ARG A 162 9.59 8.40 14.17
C ARG A 162 8.71 7.55 13.27
N PHE A 163 8.65 6.26 13.53
CA PHE A 163 7.78 5.32 12.81
C PHE A 163 6.64 4.86 13.72
N VAL A 164 5.42 4.97 13.22
CA VAL A 164 4.23 4.34 13.78
C VAL A 164 3.70 3.37 12.74
N LEU A 165 3.68 2.09 13.08
CA LEU A 165 3.33 1.00 12.19
C LEU A 165 2.10 0.29 12.77
N ASP A 166 0.92 0.62 12.23
CA ASP A 166 -0.36 0.12 12.69
C ASP A 166 -0.87 -1.03 11.80
N GLY A 167 -1.21 -2.16 12.41
CA GLY A 167 -1.50 -3.40 11.71
C GLY A 167 -0.24 -4.00 11.06
N ALA A 168 0.81 -4.16 11.86
CA ALA A 168 2.15 -4.52 11.41
C ALA A 168 2.21 -5.86 10.68
N LEU A 169 2.83 -5.85 9.50
CA LEU A 169 3.17 -7.04 8.72
C LEU A 169 4.65 -7.38 8.90
N ASP A 170 4.94 -8.66 9.16
CA ASP A 170 6.30 -9.16 9.22
C ASP A 170 6.87 -9.28 7.79
N PRO A 171 7.92 -8.50 7.44
CA PRO A 171 8.50 -8.52 6.09
C PRO A 171 9.28 -9.80 5.76
N THR A 172 9.49 -10.68 6.73
CA THR A 172 10.19 -11.96 6.53
C THR A 172 9.27 -13.09 6.08
N LEU A 173 7.95 -12.90 6.23
CA LEU A 173 6.95 -13.91 5.88
C LEU A 173 6.61 -13.88 4.38
N SER A 174 6.36 -15.05 3.83
CA SER A 174 5.77 -15.17 2.49
C SER A 174 4.31 -14.68 2.49
N VAL A 175 3.78 -14.37 1.30
CA VAL A 175 2.38 -13.94 1.12
C VAL A 175 1.40 -14.96 1.73
N ASN A 176 1.66 -16.26 1.55
CA ASN A 176 0.82 -17.32 2.12
C ASN A 176 0.86 -17.34 3.65
N GLU A 177 2.01 -17.11 4.27
CA GLU A 177 2.16 -17.04 5.73
C GLU A 177 1.46 -15.82 6.30
N VAL A 178 1.58 -14.66 5.63
CA VAL A 178 0.85 -13.43 5.99
C VAL A 178 -0.66 -13.67 5.90
N SER A 179 -1.15 -14.26 4.81
CA SER A 179 -2.57 -14.59 4.64
C SER A 179 -3.07 -15.54 5.75
N ALA A 180 -2.30 -16.59 6.06
CA ALA A 180 -2.65 -17.52 7.12
C ALA A 180 -2.65 -16.86 8.52
N LEU A 181 -1.74 -15.91 8.76
CA LEU A 181 -1.70 -15.13 10.00
C LEU A 181 -2.93 -14.22 10.13
N GLN A 182 -3.30 -13.53 9.06
CA GLN A 182 -4.48 -12.67 9.03
C GLN A 182 -5.77 -13.46 9.24
N MET A 183 -5.93 -14.61 8.57
CA MET A 183 -7.10 -15.48 8.76
C MET A 183 -7.24 -15.96 10.20
N ARG A 184 -6.14 -16.35 10.85
CA ARG A 184 -6.16 -16.72 12.29
C ARG A 184 -6.56 -15.56 13.19
N GLY A 185 -6.08 -14.35 12.88
CA GLY A 185 -6.45 -13.14 13.62
C GLY A 185 -7.94 -12.80 13.49
N LEU A 186 -8.48 -12.90 12.28
CA LEU A 186 -9.92 -12.69 12.01
C LEU A 186 -10.78 -13.74 12.72
N ASP A 187 -10.40 -15.02 12.67
CA ASP A 187 -11.11 -16.10 13.37
C ASP A 187 -11.11 -15.86 14.88
N ALA A 188 -9.96 -15.54 15.48
CA ALA A 188 -9.87 -15.22 16.89
C ALA A 188 -10.76 -14.04 17.28
N SER A 189 -10.79 -12.97 16.47
CA SER A 189 -11.65 -11.80 16.70
C SER A 189 -13.13 -12.17 16.62
N LEU A 190 -13.51 -13.02 15.66
CA LEU A 190 -14.88 -13.51 15.53
C LEU A 190 -15.29 -14.37 16.74
N GLN A 191 -14.42 -15.26 17.22
CA GLN A 191 -14.68 -16.08 18.40
C GLN A 191 -14.87 -15.22 19.66
N HIS A 192 -14.05 -14.18 19.83
CA HIS A 192 -14.23 -13.22 20.92
C HIS A 192 -15.58 -12.51 20.84
N TRP A 193 -15.93 -12.00 19.66
CA TRP A 193 -17.22 -11.34 19.45
C TRP A 193 -18.41 -12.24 19.72
N ILE A 194 -18.38 -13.50 19.27
CA ILE A 194 -19.42 -14.50 19.55
C ILE A 194 -19.54 -14.76 21.08
N SER A 195 -18.40 -14.88 21.77
CA SER A 195 -18.41 -15.13 23.22
C SER A 195 -18.94 -13.95 24.04
N ASP A 196 -18.71 -12.73 23.58
CA ASP A 196 -19.20 -11.51 24.24
C ASP A 196 -20.70 -11.26 23.99
N CYS A 197 -21.26 -11.86 22.93
CA CYS A 197 -22.69 -11.76 22.60
C CYS A 197 -23.56 -12.89 23.18
N ALA A 198 -22.96 -13.92 23.77
CA ALA A 198 -23.66 -15.08 24.33
C ALA A 198 -23.94 -14.89 25.83
#